data_2fda6675b126ed1f5b07c2f42946650d
#
_entry.id   2fda6675b126ed1f5b07c2f42946650d
#
_cell.length_a   1.000
_cell.length_b   1.000
_cell.length_c   1.000
_cell.angle_alpha   90.00
_cell.angle_beta   90.00
_cell.angle_gamma   90.00
#
_symmetry.space_group_name_H-M   'P 1'
#
loop_
_entity.id
_entity.type
_entity.pdbx_description
1 polymer ?
#
loop_
_entity_poly.entity_id
_entity_poly.type
_entity_poly.pdbx_seq_one_letter_code
_entity_poly.pdbx_strand_id
1 'polypeptide(L)'
;GQTIYEKTGVKTYYDGGINMMQVIARTQGSHLFDELAAGTKTASETHFANVDKFNKAESAISPDLLAEKNPDVVETKPIIDGTTWNDFSYSNQYISIANTAGRDLGITMYPTTSDATTQPMFLKPSQFFSIAETSQNKEEAAKFLDWFTNSVECNNILLAERGIPVNSDVAEAIKPNVDENSQKVFDYIAEVSKIATPIDDPDPSGKGEVEAQAKTIVENLRYGDTDAAGAAEEFVTTSQKILSEAAK
;
A
#
# COMPACT_ATOMS: atom_id res chain seq x y z
N GLY A 1 -13.24 14.39 1.80
CA GLY A 1 -13.74 14.23 0.43
C GLY A 1 -14.83 15.25 0.09
N GLN A 2 -15.96 15.23 0.79
CA GLN A 2 -17.14 16.06 0.47
C GLN A 2 -16.80 17.55 0.36
N THR A 3 -16.13 18.13 1.36
CA THR A 3 -15.76 19.56 1.35
C THR A 3 -14.83 19.95 0.21
N ILE A 4 -13.94 19.04 -0.20
CA ILE A 4 -13.05 19.26 -1.34
C ILE A 4 -13.88 19.26 -2.63
N TYR A 5 -14.73 18.25 -2.79
CA TYR A 5 -15.62 18.14 -3.95
C TYR A 5 -16.50 19.36 -4.12
N GLU A 6 -17.16 19.82 -3.08
CA GLU A 6 -18.02 21.02 -3.11
C GLU A 6 -17.30 22.30 -3.53
N LYS A 7 -16.00 22.40 -3.20
CA LYS A 7 -15.20 23.58 -3.52
C LYS A 7 -14.48 23.50 -4.87
N THR A 8 -14.16 22.32 -5.34
CA THR A 8 -13.25 22.14 -6.48
C THR A 8 -13.77 21.24 -7.58
N GLY A 9 -14.81 20.43 -7.33
CA GLY A 9 -15.27 19.37 -8.23
C GLY A 9 -14.38 18.13 -8.27
N VAL A 10 -13.25 18.14 -7.55
CA VAL A 10 -12.29 17.03 -7.57
C VAL A 10 -12.77 15.88 -6.70
N LYS A 11 -12.72 14.66 -7.23
CA LYS A 11 -13.28 13.46 -6.61
C LYS A 11 -12.33 12.86 -5.57
N THR A 12 -12.89 12.02 -4.70
CA THR A 12 -12.14 11.19 -3.77
C THR A 12 -11.99 9.78 -4.35
N TYR A 13 -10.80 9.22 -4.29
CA TYR A 13 -10.55 7.81 -4.56
C TYR A 13 -10.57 7.02 -3.25
N TYR A 14 -11.22 5.86 -3.24
CA TYR A 14 -11.11 4.86 -2.19
C TYR A 14 -10.57 3.56 -2.79
N ASP A 15 -9.46 3.07 -2.25
CA ASP A 15 -8.86 1.82 -2.69
C ASP A 15 -9.73 0.63 -2.27
N GLY A 16 -10.27 -0.09 -3.24
CA GLY A 16 -11.03 -1.31 -3.03
C GLY A 16 -10.16 -2.57 -2.86
N GLY A 17 -8.84 -2.43 -2.93
CA GLY A 17 -7.91 -3.55 -2.92
C GLY A 17 -7.64 -4.13 -1.52
N ILE A 18 -7.00 -5.30 -1.51
CA ILE A 18 -6.66 -6.05 -0.29
C ILE A 18 -5.70 -5.27 0.64
N ASN A 19 -4.87 -4.38 0.09
CA ASN A 19 -3.97 -3.56 0.90
C ASN A 19 -4.75 -2.64 1.85
N MET A 20 -5.89 -2.09 1.41
CA MET A 20 -6.75 -1.30 2.28
C MET A 20 -7.41 -2.16 3.36
N MET A 21 -7.79 -3.40 3.05
CA MET A 21 -8.29 -4.33 4.08
C MET A 21 -7.22 -4.65 5.12
N GLN A 22 -5.95 -4.83 4.72
CA GLN A 22 -4.83 -5.02 5.66
C GLN A 22 -4.68 -3.80 6.58
N VAL A 23 -4.75 -2.58 6.04
CA VAL A 23 -4.72 -1.34 6.84
C VAL A 23 -5.87 -1.32 7.85
N ILE A 24 -7.09 -1.70 7.44
CA ILE A 24 -8.25 -1.75 8.32
C ILE A 24 -8.05 -2.79 9.43
N ALA A 25 -7.64 -4.03 9.09
CA ALA A 25 -7.36 -5.07 10.07
C ALA A 25 -6.35 -4.59 11.12
N ARG A 26 -5.23 -4.01 10.69
CA ARG A 26 -4.21 -3.45 11.58
C ARG A 26 -4.76 -2.34 12.48
N THR A 27 -5.58 -1.45 11.94
CA THR A 27 -6.25 -0.40 12.72
C THR A 27 -7.13 -0.98 13.84
N GLN A 28 -7.70 -2.16 13.62
CA GLN A 28 -8.52 -2.90 14.58
C GLN A 28 -7.71 -3.83 15.51
N GLY A 29 -6.37 -3.86 15.35
CA GLY A 29 -5.47 -4.68 16.17
C GLY A 29 -5.42 -6.16 15.76
N SER A 30 -5.76 -6.47 14.49
CA SER A 30 -5.71 -7.80 13.90
C SER A 30 -4.84 -7.83 12.63
N HIS A 31 -4.68 -9.02 12.06
CA HIS A 31 -4.03 -9.23 10.76
C HIS A 31 -5.02 -9.85 9.79
N LEU A 32 -5.09 -9.32 8.56
CA LEU A 32 -6.11 -9.73 7.60
C LEU A 32 -6.09 -11.25 7.33
N PHE A 33 -4.93 -11.83 7.08
CA PHE A 33 -4.84 -13.25 6.75
C PHE A 33 -5.15 -14.17 7.92
N ASP A 34 -4.92 -13.73 9.17
CA ASP A 34 -5.36 -14.45 10.37
C ASP A 34 -6.89 -14.42 10.51
N GLU A 35 -7.50 -13.26 10.23
CA GLU A 35 -8.97 -13.16 10.19
C GLU A 35 -9.56 -14.08 9.14
N LEU A 36 -9.01 -14.08 7.91
CA LEU A 36 -9.49 -14.91 6.81
C LEU A 36 -9.33 -16.40 7.11
N ALA A 37 -8.19 -16.82 7.67
CA ALA A 37 -7.97 -18.19 8.07
C ALA A 37 -8.93 -18.66 9.18
N ALA A 38 -9.25 -17.77 10.10
CA ALA A 38 -10.22 -18.03 11.19
C ALA A 38 -11.70 -17.91 10.74
N GLY A 39 -11.98 -17.42 9.54
CA GLY A 39 -13.33 -17.09 9.08
C GLY A 39 -13.95 -15.87 9.76
N THR A 40 -13.11 -14.99 10.32
CA THR A 40 -13.53 -13.71 10.93
C THR A 40 -13.74 -12.65 9.84
N LYS A 41 -14.77 -11.80 10.00
CA LYS A 41 -15.21 -10.86 8.97
C LYS A 41 -14.97 -9.39 9.28
N THR A 42 -14.40 -9.05 10.43
CA THR A 42 -14.39 -7.69 10.98
C THR A 42 -13.78 -6.66 10.03
N ALA A 43 -12.57 -6.91 9.54
CA ALA A 43 -11.93 -6.02 8.59
C ALA A 43 -12.64 -6.01 7.23
N SER A 44 -13.09 -7.17 6.75
CA SER A 44 -13.79 -7.34 5.47
C SER A 44 -15.14 -6.60 5.46
N GLU A 45 -15.95 -6.75 6.51
CA GLU A 45 -17.23 -6.03 6.65
C GLU A 45 -17.02 -4.51 6.64
N THR A 46 -16.03 -4.03 7.39
CA THR A 46 -15.67 -2.60 7.41
C THR A 46 -15.22 -2.13 6.03
N HIS A 47 -14.39 -2.90 5.34
CA HIS A 47 -13.88 -2.55 4.02
C HIS A 47 -14.99 -2.47 2.97
N PHE A 48 -15.81 -3.52 2.82
CA PHE A 48 -16.88 -3.53 1.83
C PHE A 48 -17.98 -2.52 2.13
N ALA A 49 -18.26 -2.23 3.40
CA ALA A 49 -19.15 -1.12 3.77
C ALA A 49 -18.57 0.24 3.33
N ASN A 50 -17.27 0.44 3.43
CA ASN A 50 -16.62 1.64 2.92
C ASN A 50 -16.65 1.71 1.39
N VAL A 51 -16.36 0.61 0.68
CA VAL A 51 -16.47 0.56 -0.80
C VAL A 51 -17.87 0.97 -1.23
N ASP A 52 -18.92 0.39 -0.66
CA ASP A 52 -20.31 0.72 -0.96
C ASP A 52 -20.64 2.18 -0.67
N LYS A 53 -20.20 2.69 0.49
CA LYS A 53 -20.38 4.10 0.88
C LYS A 53 -19.74 5.06 -0.13
N PHE A 54 -18.50 4.81 -0.54
CA PHE A 54 -17.82 5.65 -1.51
C PHE A 54 -18.44 5.50 -2.91
N ASN A 55 -18.85 4.30 -3.28
CA ASN A 55 -19.55 4.06 -4.54
C ASN A 55 -20.85 4.87 -4.71
N LYS A 56 -21.57 5.09 -3.60
CA LYS A 56 -22.83 5.88 -3.56
C LYS A 56 -22.60 7.38 -3.40
N ALA A 57 -21.39 7.81 -3.08
CA ALA A 57 -21.10 9.22 -2.81
C ALA A 57 -20.79 9.98 -4.09
N GLU A 58 -21.53 11.05 -4.38
CA GLU A 58 -21.25 11.94 -5.52
C GLU A 58 -19.83 12.51 -5.50
N SER A 59 -19.27 12.74 -4.31
CA SER A 59 -17.92 13.24 -4.09
C SER A 59 -16.81 12.21 -4.34
N ALA A 60 -17.14 10.96 -4.63
CA ALA A 60 -16.18 9.92 -4.99
C ALA A 60 -16.15 9.66 -6.50
N ILE A 61 -15.06 9.05 -6.96
CA ILE A 61 -14.95 8.62 -8.35
C ILE A 61 -15.95 7.49 -8.62
N SER A 62 -16.67 7.59 -9.75
CA SER A 62 -17.63 6.55 -10.14
C SER A 62 -16.94 5.27 -10.61
N PRO A 63 -17.60 4.11 -10.54
CA PRO A 63 -17.07 2.84 -11.03
C PRO A 63 -16.61 2.91 -12.49
N ASP A 64 -17.43 3.49 -13.37
CA ASP A 64 -17.10 3.60 -14.79
C ASP A 64 -15.85 4.43 -15.04
N LEU A 65 -15.74 5.60 -14.38
CA LEU A 65 -14.58 6.45 -14.51
C LEU A 65 -13.33 5.80 -13.89
N LEU A 66 -13.50 5.05 -12.81
CA LEU A 66 -12.40 4.30 -12.20
C LEU A 66 -11.91 3.16 -13.09
N ALA A 67 -12.81 2.46 -13.77
CA ALA A 67 -12.47 1.41 -14.74
C ALA A 67 -11.72 2.00 -15.95
N GLU A 68 -12.15 3.18 -16.45
CA GLU A 68 -11.45 3.90 -17.52
C GLU A 68 -10.04 4.34 -17.11
N LYS A 69 -9.87 4.83 -15.89
CA LYS A 69 -8.61 5.39 -15.38
C LYS A 69 -7.58 4.34 -14.94
N ASN A 70 -7.99 3.14 -14.62
CA ASN A 70 -7.14 2.03 -14.15
C ASN A 70 -6.12 2.43 -13.06
N PRO A 71 -6.50 2.39 -11.77
CA PRO A 71 -5.63 2.82 -10.66
C PRO A 71 -4.39 1.93 -10.43
N ASP A 72 -4.32 0.77 -11.07
CA ASP A 72 -3.18 -0.16 -10.98
C ASP A 72 -2.00 0.27 -11.87
N VAL A 73 -2.22 1.18 -12.83
CA VAL A 73 -1.20 1.67 -13.79
C VAL A 73 -0.89 3.13 -13.49
N VAL A 74 0.38 3.45 -13.25
CA VAL A 74 0.80 4.80 -12.80
C VAL A 74 0.29 5.89 -13.73
N GLU A 75 0.49 5.75 -15.04
CA GLU A 75 0.16 6.75 -16.05
C GLU A 75 -1.35 7.06 -16.14
N THR A 76 -2.18 6.12 -15.74
CA THR A 76 -3.64 6.22 -15.82
C THR A 76 -4.32 6.37 -14.46
N LYS A 77 -3.56 6.40 -13.36
CA LYS A 77 -4.12 6.67 -12.03
C LYS A 77 -4.95 7.96 -12.01
N PRO A 78 -6.12 7.97 -11.37
CA PRO A 78 -6.98 9.16 -11.33
C PRO A 78 -6.32 10.41 -10.75
N ILE A 79 -5.29 10.25 -9.91
CA ILE A 79 -4.54 11.37 -9.35
C ILE A 79 -3.66 12.05 -10.40
N ILE A 80 -3.25 11.37 -11.47
CA ILE A 80 -2.30 11.90 -12.46
C ILE A 80 -2.85 13.13 -13.17
N ASP A 81 -4.08 13.11 -13.61
CA ASP A 81 -4.73 14.22 -14.31
C ASP A 81 -5.58 15.11 -13.40
N GLY A 82 -5.60 14.83 -12.10
CA GLY A 82 -6.38 15.60 -11.13
C GLY A 82 -7.85 15.19 -11.04
N THR A 83 -8.26 14.08 -11.61
CA THR A 83 -9.61 13.51 -11.41
C THR A 83 -9.87 13.27 -9.93
N THR A 84 -8.86 12.79 -9.19
CA THR A 84 -8.92 12.66 -7.74
C THR A 84 -7.85 13.50 -7.03
N TRP A 85 -8.15 13.91 -5.79
CA TRP A 85 -7.20 14.65 -4.95
C TRP A 85 -6.27 13.74 -4.16
N ASN A 86 -6.57 12.45 -4.08
CA ASN A 86 -5.82 11.45 -3.32
C ASN A 86 -5.61 10.17 -4.12
N ASP A 87 -4.59 9.43 -3.72
CA ASP A 87 -4.28 8.06 -4.13
C ASP A 87 -3.82 7.25 -2.91
N PHE A 88 -3.89 5.92 -3.00
CA PHE A 88 -3.37 5.00 -2.00
C PHE A 88 -2.31 4.12 -2.64
N SER A 89 -1.07 4.26 -2.19
CA SER A 89 0.08 3.58 -2.79
C SER A 89 1.17 3.34 -1.74
N TYR A 90 2.10 2.46 -2.03
CA TYR A 90 3.33 2.35 -1.26
C TYR A 90 4.24 3.56 -1.52
N SER A 91 5.02 3.96 -0.51
CA SER A 91 5.90 5.13 -0.58
C SER A 91 6.91 5.09 -1.73
N ASN A 92 7.37 3.90 -2.14
CA ASN A 92 8.27 3.74 -3.28
C ASN A 92 7.65 4.10 -4.64
N GLN A 93 6.32 4.21 -4.74
CA GLN A 93 5.62 4.62 -5.95
C GLN A 93 5.46 6.15 -6.05
N TYR A 94 5.61 6.87 -4.93
CA TYR A 94 5.37 8.31 -4.87
C TYR A 94 6.16 9.11 -5.91
N ILE A 95 7.46 8.83 -6.06
CA ILE A 95 8.33 9.55 -6.99
C ILE A 95 7.82 9.40 -8.44
N SER A 96 7.47 8.20 -8.85
CA SER A 96 6.92 7.93 -10.18
C SER A 96 5.58 8.64 -10.39
N ILE A 97 4.69 8.58 -9.40
CA ILE A 97 3.38 9.25 -9.46
C ILE A 97 3.54 10.77 -9.55
N ALA A 98 4.39 11.38 -8.71
CA ALA A 98 4.62 12.83 -8.69
C ALA A 98 5.24 13.33 -9.99
N ASN A 99 6.23 12.60 -10.52
CA ASN A 99 6.87 12.94 -11.79
C ASN A 99 5.90 12.82 -12.97
N THR A 100 5.09 11.76 -13.01
CA THR A 100 4.09 11.56 -14.07
C THR A 100 2.98 12.61 -14.01
N ALA A 101 2.54 12.98 -12.82
CA ALA A 101 1.54 14.03 -12.62
C ALA A 101 2.05 15.42 -13.01
N GLY A 102 3.37 15.65 -13.00
CA GLY A 102 4.00 16.93 -13.35
C GLY A 102 3.58 18.09 -12.47
N ARG A 103 3.14 17.82 -11.24
CA ARG A 103 2.72 18.81 -10.25
C ARG A 103 3.14 18.40 -8.85
N ASP A 104 3.17 19.37 -7.95
CA ASP A 104 3.48 19.12 -6.55
C ASP A 104 2.39 18.26 -5.89
N LEU A 105 2.80 17.09 -5.39
CA LEU A 105 1.96 16.19 -4.60
C LEU A 105 2.51 16.08 -3.19
N GLY A 106 1.61 16.03 -2.21
CA GLY A 106 1.95 15.68 -0.83
C GLY A 106 2.00 14.17 -0.64
N ILE A 107 2.74 13.72 0.36
CA ILE A 107 2.70 12.35 0.87
C ILE A 107 2.32 12.39 2.35
N THR A 108 1.41 11.53 2.77
CA THR A 108 0.95 11.47 4.16
C THR A 108 0.61 10.03 4.55
N MET A 109 0.50 9.79 5.85
CA MET A 109 0.10 8.49 6.38
C MET A 109 -1.37 8.20 6.06
N TYR A 110 -1.73 6.91 6.10
CA TYR A 110 -3.13 6.51 6.00
C TYR A 110 -3.94 7.14 7.13
N PRO A 111 -5.17 7.61 6.82
CA PRO A 111 -6.07 8.09 7.86
C PRO A 111 -6.46 6.93 8.77
N THR A 112 -6.51 7.21 10.07
CA THR A 112 -7.03 6.27 11.07
C THR A 112 -8.39 6.74 11.58
N THR A 113 -9.21 5.80 12.02
CA THR A 113 -10.49 6.11 12.68
C THR A 113 -10.27 6.51 14.14
N SER A 114 -11.22 7.23 14.74
CA SER A 114 -11.12 7.67 16.13
C SER A 114 -11.17 6.51 17.15
N ASP A 115 -11.63 5.35 16.73
CA ASP A 115 -11.71 4.10 17.49
C ASP A 115 -10.57 3.12 17.17
N ALA A 116 -9.56 3.57 16.43
CA ALA A 116 -8.39 2.75 16.12
C ALA A 116 -7.70 2.27 17.40
N THR A 117 -7.44 0.97 17.48
CA THR A 117 -6.75 0.37 18.61
C THR A 117 -5.24 0.38 18.45
N THR A 118 -4.77 0.40 17.20
CA THR A 118 -3.34 0.47 16.87
C THR A 118 -3.10 1.38 15.65
N GLN A 119 -1.81 1.71 15.42
CA GLN A 119 -1.39 2.39 14.21
C GLN A 119 -1.26 1.39 13.06
N PRO A 120 -1.86 1.65 11.90
CA PRO A 120 -1.80 0.73 10.75
C PRO A 120 -0.46 0.76 10.02
N MET A 121 0.35 1.80 10.25
CA MET A 121 1.59 2.01 9.52
C MET A 121 2.66 1.01 9.89
N PHE A 122 3.40 0.54 8.90
CA PHE A 122 4.54 -0.36 9.04
C PHE A 122 5.63 -0.03 8.02
N LEU A 123 6.86 -0.42 8.31
CA LEU A 123 7.96 -0.35 7.37
C LEU A 123 8.15 -1.73 6.72
N LYS A 124 8.05 -1.76 5.40
CA LYS A 124 8.27 -2.98 4.62
C LYS A 124 9.63 -2.89 3.92
N PRO A 125 10.56 -3.82 4.16
CA PRO A 125 11.76 -3.91 3.34
C PRO A 125 11.36 -4.15 1.88
N SER A 126 11.89 -3.32 0.97
CA SER A 126 11.51 -3.40 -0.45
C SER A 126 12.37 -4.39 -1.23
N GLN A 127 13.64 -4.51 -0.87
CA GLN A 127 14.62 -5.36 -1.56
C GLN A 127 15.57 -6.02 -0.56
N PHE A 128 16.02 -7.22 -0.91
CA PHE A 128 16.97 -7.99 -0.13
C PHE A 128 18.13 -8.44 -0.99
N PHE A 129 19.31 -8.50 -0.40
CA PHE A 129 20.45 -9.20 -0.96
C PHE A 129 20.65 -10.53 -0.22
N SER A 130 21.06 -11.54 -0.95
CA SER A 130 21.39 -12.85 -0.38
C SER A 130 22.70 -13.36 -0.95
N ILE A 131 23.49 -14.02 -0.12
CA ILE A 131 24.70 -14.71 -0.55
C ILE A 131 24.31 -16.18 -0.79
N ALA A 132 24.56 -16.67 -2.01
CA ALA A 132 24.25 -18.06 -2.35
C ALA A 132 25.02 -19.01 -1.43
N GLU A 133 24.36 -20.07 -0.94
CA GLU A 133 25.00 -21.07 -0.08
C GLU A 133 26.18 -21.75 -0.76
N THR A 134 26.12 -21.91 -2.09
CA THR A 134 27.19 -22.51 -2.91
C THR A 134 28.36 -21.57 -3.22
N SER A 135 28.28 -20.27 -2.82
CA SER A 135 29.36 -19.31 -3.07
C SER A 135 30.67 -19.76 -2.39
N GLN A 136 31.75 -19.69 -3.14
CA GLN A 136 33.11 -19.95 -2.62
C GLN A 136 33.78 -18.68 -2.06
N ASN A 137 33.14 -17.51 -2.20
CA ASN A 137 33.67 -16.21 -1.80
C ASN A 137 32.64 -15.47 -0.88
N LYS A 138 32.11 -16.18 0.13
CA LYS A 138 31.04 -15.65 1.01
C LYS A 138 31.54 -14.46 1.83
N GLU A 139 32.79 -14.46 2.26
CA GLU A 139 33.34 -13.35 3.05
C GLU A 139 33.48 -12.08 2.23
N GLU A 140 33.97 -12.16 1.00
CA GLU A 140 34.07 -11.00 0.08
C GLU A 140 32.70 -10.51 -0.34
N ALA A 141 31.76 -11.41 -0.57
CA ALA A 141 30.36 -11.05 -0.84
C ALA A 141 29.75 -10.29 0.35
N ALA A 142 30.00 -10.74 1.58
CA ALA A 142 29.53 -10.05 2.78
C ALA A 142 30.14 -8.64 2.92
N LYS A 143 31.44 -8.48 2.65
CA LYS A 143 32.13 -7.17 2.63
C LYS A 143 31.53 -6.24 1.57
N PHE A 144 31.21 -6.78 0.39
CA PHE A 144 30.53 -6.00 -0.66
C PHE A 144 29.15 -5.55 -0.22
N LEU A 145 28.34 -6.42 0.39
CA LEU A 145 27.00 -6.07 0.87
C LEU A 145 27.05 -5.05 2.01
N ASP A 146 28.02 -5.18 2.92
CA ASP A 146 28.26 -4.19 3.98
C ASP A 146 28.60 -2.82 3.38
N TRP A 147 29.55 -2.77 2.43
CA TRP A 147 29.89 -1.54 1.73
C TRP A 147 28.68 -0.96 0.96
N PHE A 148 27.94 -1.80 0.23
CA PHE A 148 26.76 -1.37 -0.54
C PHE A 148 25.70 -0.74 0.33
N THR A 149 25.44 -1.28 1.50
CA THR A 149 24.38 -0.81 2.40
C THR A 149 24.83 0.35 3.29
N ASN A 150 26.11 0.40 3.68
CA ASN A 150 26.61 1.32 4.70
C ASN A 150 27.54 2.43 4.17
N SER A 151 27.95 2.39 2.90
CA SER A 151 28.82 3.41 2.32
C SER A 151 28.01 4.63 1.86
N VAL A 152 28.32 5.80 2.39
CA VAL A 152 27.78 7.08 1.90
C VAL A 152 28.20 7.33 0.45
N GLU A 153 29.43 6.95 0.05
CA GLU A 153 29.92 7.06 -1.33
C GLU A 153 29.03 6.25 -2.30
N CYS A 154 28.80 4.98 -1.99
CA CYS A 154 27.95 4.11 -2.80
C CYS A 154 26.52 4.67 -2.90
N ASN A 155 25.96 5.06 -1.78
CA ASN A 155 24.57 5.55 -1.75
C ASN A 155 24.40 6.94 -2.39
N ASN A 156 25.45 7.76 -2.45
CA ASN A 156 25.44 8.98 -3.26
C ASN A 156 25.45 8.72 -4.78
N ILE A 157 25.92 7.56 -5.22
CA ILE A 157 25.80 7.13 -6.63
C ILE A 157 24.38 6.63 -6.91
N LEU A 158 23.80 5.87 -5.97
CA LEU A 158 22.48 5.26 -6.11
C LEU A 158 21.34 6.29 -5.97
N LEU A 159 21.52 7.36 -5.16
CA LEU A 159 20.54 8.42 -4.90
C LEU A 159 19.14 7.85 -4.55
N ALA A 160 19.10 6.82 -3.72
CA ALA A 160 17.89 6.14 -3.29
C ALA A 160 17.05 5.47 -4.41
N GLU A 161 17.63 5.25 -5.61
CA GLU A 161 16.94 4.53 -6.70
C GLU A 161 16.44 3.14 -6.26
N ARG A 162 17.16 2.49 -5.34
CA ARG A 162 16.80 1.18 -4.77
C ARG A 162 15.99 1.27 -3.48
N GLY A 163 15.45 2.44 -3.17
CA GLY A 163 14.76 2.75 -1.92
C GLY A 163 15.66 3.49 -0.94
N ILE A 164 15.06 4.00 0.13
CA ILE A 164 15.79 4.72 1.17
C ILE A 164 16.76 3.75 1.87
N PRO A 165 18.03 4.16 2.09
CA PRO A 165 18.99 3.34 2.82
C PRO A 165 18.45 2.89 4.19
N VAL A 166 18.65 1.60 4.53
CA VAL A 166 18.27 1.07 5.84
C VAL A 166 19.13 1.63 6.97
N ASN A 167 20.38 2.05 6.66
CA ASN A 167 21.23 2.75 7.61
C ASN A 167 20.78 4.22 7.68
N SER A 168 20.30 4.66 8.85
CA SER A 168 19.79 6.01 9.08
C SER A 168 20.86 7.10 8.86
N ASP A 169 22.12 6.82 9.24
CA ASP A 169 23.20 7.80 9.09
C ASP A 169 23.54 8.01 7.59
N VAL A 170 23.49 6.94 6.81
CA VAL A 170 23.65 7.00 5.35
C VAL A 170 22.46 7.74 4.72
N ALA A 171 21.24 7.43 5.14
CA ALA A 171 20.04 8.09 4.64
C ALA A 171 20.10 9.60 4.91
N GLU A 172 20.47 10.01 6.12
CA GLU A 172 20.64 11.44 6.47
C GLU A 172 21.74 12.12 5.66
N ALA A 173 22.88 11.43 5.46
CA ALA A 173 24.01 11.96 4.71
C ALA A 173 23.72 12.20 3.22
N ILE A 174 22.92 11.34 2.57
CA ILE A 174 22.61 11.48 1.13
C ILE A 174 21.38 12.33 0.85
N LYS A 175 20.50 12.53 1.83
CA LYS A 175 19.24 13.29 1.66
C LYS A 175 19.41 14.66 0.98
N PRO A 176 20.45 15.49 1.29
CA PRO A 176 20.65 16.76 0.60
C PRO A 176 20.98 16.64 -0.89
N ASN A 177 21.37 15.47 -1.35
CA ASN A 177 21.84 15.20 -2.72
C ASN A 177 20.76 14.63 -3.64
N VAL A 178 19.61 14.24 -3.09
CA VAL A 178 18.47 13.72 -3.87
C VAL A 178 17.53 14.86 -4.25
N ASP A 179 16.68 14.61 -5.27
CA ASP A 179 15.67 15.59 -5.71
C ASP A 179 14.57 15.84 -4.65
N GLU A 180 13.77 16.90 -4.86
CA GLU A 180 12.75 17.34 -3.91
C GLU A 180 11.69 16.24 -3.62
N ASN A 181 11.26 15.49 -4.64
CA ASN A 181 10.29 14.42 -4.45
C ASN A 181 10.88 13.28 -3.61
N SER A 182 12.14 12.94 -3.85
CA SER A 182 12.88 11.97 -3.03
C SER A 182 13.02 12.47 -1.59
N GLN A 183 13.34 13.75 -1.36
CA GLN A 183 13.43 14.32 0.01
C GLN A 183 12.10 14.17 0.76
N LYS A 184 10.95 14.40 0.10
CA LYS A 184 9.63 14.17 0.72
C LYS A 184 9.44 12.74 1.18
N VAL A 185 9.92 11.74 0.41
CA VAL A 185 9.87 10.32 0.81
C VAL A 185 10.76 10.05 2.01
N PHE A 186 11.98 10.64 2.07
CA PHE A 186 12.86 10.53 3.25
C PHE A 186 12.18 11.06 4.51
N ASP A 187 11.58 12.26 4.43
CA ASP A 187 10.86 12.86 5.56
C ASP A 187 9.67 12.00 5.98
N TYR A 188 8.90 11.51 5.03
CA TYR A 188 7.77 10.62 5.28
C TYR A 188 8.20 9.33 6.00
N ILE A 189 9.25 8.66 5.53
CA ILE A 189 9.75 7.43 6.16
C ILE A 189 10.29 7.72 7.58
N ALA A 190 10.95 8.85 7.79
CA ALA A 190 11.41 9.26 9.11
C ALA A 190 10.24 9.48 10.10
N GLU A 191 9.12 10.06 9.64
CA GLU A 191 7.91 10.20 10.46
C GLU A 191 7.21 8.86 10.70
N VAL A 192 7.06 8.03 9.67
CA VAL A 192 6.47 6.68 9.82
C VAL A 192 7.27 5.84 10.80
N SER A 193 8.60 5.91 10.77
CA SER A 193 9.48 5.15 11.67
C SER A 193 9.21 5.40 13.15
N LYS A 194 8.65 6.57 13.51
CA LYS A 194 8.34 6.93 14.91
C LYS A 194 7.10 6.21 15.44
N ILE A 195 6.20 5.77 14.55
CA ILE A 195 4.90 5.21 14.90
C ILE A 195 4.64 3.82 14.32
N ALA A 196 5.55 3.35 13.45
CA ALA A 196 5.38 2.06 12.78
C ALA A 196 5.28 0.91 13.80
N THR A 197 4.33 0.04 13.56
CA THR A 197 4.21 -1.24 14.26
C THR A 197 4.93 -2.34 13.46
N PRO A 198 5.26 -3.49 14.05
CA PRO A 198 5.85 -4.60 13.32
C PRO A 198 5.04 -4.94 12.06
N ILE A 199 5.74 -5.28 10.97
CA ILE A 199 5.08 -5.78 9.77
C ILE A 199 4.41 -7.13 10.06
N ASP A 200 3.33 -7.40 9.33
CA ASP A 200 2.65 -8.70 9.40
C ASP A 200 3.58 -9.83 8.93
N ASP A 201 3.26 -11.05 9.33
CA ASP A 201 3.96 -12.24 8.85
C ASP A 201 3.98 -12.31 7.31
N PRO A 202 4.95 -13.03 6.72
CA PRO A 202 4.98 -13.20 5.26
C PRO A 202 3.65 -13.67 4.70
N ASP A 203 3.29 -13.12 3.54
CA ASP A 203 2.04 -13.45 2.87
C ASP A 203 1.89 -14.99 2.70
N PRO A 204 0.74 -15.56 3.03
CA PRO A 204 0.52 -17.00 2.93
C PRO A 204 0.45 -17.48 1.47
N SER A 205 0.70 -18.76 1.26
CA SER A 205 0.37 -19.41 -0.02
C SER A 205 -1.11 -19.18 -0.35
N GLY A 206 -1.43 -18.90 -1.63
CA GLY A 206 -2.80 -18.57 -2.06
C GLY A 206 -3.14 -17.07 -2.01
N LYS A 207 -2.26 -16.20 -1.51
CA LYS A 207 -2.53 -14.74 -1.49
C LYS A 207 -2.96 -14.18 -2.85
N GLY A 208 -2.28 -14.57 -3.94
CA GLY A 208 -2.60 -14.07 -5.28
C GLY A 208 -4.03 -14.41 -5.73
N GLU A 209 -4.52 -15.59 -5.36
CA GLU A 209 -5.90 -16.01 -5.64
C GLU A 209 -6.90 -15.23 -4.77
N VAL A 210 -6.56 -14.96 -3.50
CA VAL A 210 -7.37 -14.11 -2.62
C VAL A 210 -7.45 -12.68 -3.17
N GLU A 211 -6.35 -12.12 -3.67
CA GLU A 211 -6.34 -10.79 -4.30
C GLU A 211 -7.21 -10.74 -5.57
N ALA A 212 -7.12 -11.75 -6.43
CA ALA A 212 -7.93 -11.84 -7.64
C ALA A 212 -9.43 -11.93 -7.29
N GLN A 213 -9.78 -12.73 -6.29
CA GLN A 213 -11.15 -12.86 -5.80
C GLN A 213 -11.66 -11.53 -5.21
N ALA A 214 -10.85 -10.83 -4.42
CA ALA A 214 -11.19 -9.52 -3.87
C ALA A 214 -11.54 -8.51 -4.97
N LYS A 215 -10.76 -8.47 -6.06
CA LYS A 215 -11.02 -7.60 -7.21
C LYS A 215 -12.38 -7.87 -7.84
N THR A 216 -12.70 -9.15 -8.08
CA THR A 216 -13.98 -9.54 -8.67
C THR A 216 -15.16 -9.15 -7.77
N ILE A 217 -15.06 -9.41 -6.46
CA ILE A 217 -16.13 -9.08 -5.51
C ILE A 217 -16.32 -7.56 -5.40
N VAL A 218 -15.24 -6.78 -5.41
CA VAL A 218 -15.31 -5.31 -5.41
C VAL A 218 -15.98 -4.78 -6.67
N GLU A 219 -15.72 -5.38 -7.85
CA GLU A 219 -16.43 -5.03 -9.08
C GLU A 219 -17.91 -5.33 -8.98
N ASN A 220 -18.29 -6.54 -8.56
CA ASN A 220 -19.68 -6.94 -8.36
C ASN A 220 -20.41 -5.97 -7.41
N LEU A 221 -19.75 -5.56 -6.31
CA LEU A 221 -20.29 -4.59 -5.37
C LEU A 221 -20.45 -3.20 -6.02
N ARG A 222 -19.46 -2.75 -6.78
CA ARG A 222 -19.50 -1.44 -7.46
C ARG A 222 -20.61 -1.33 -8.50
N TYR A 223 -20.91 -2.42 -9.18
CA TYR A 223 -21.97 -2.48 -10.20
C TYR A 223 -23.34 -2.94 -9.66
N GLY A 224 -23.42 -3.25 -8.37
CA GLY A 224 -24.69 -3.56 -7.70
C GLY A 224 -25.16 -5.00 -7.84
N ASP A 225 -24.27 -5.92 -8.25
CA ASP A 225 -24.55 -7.36 -8.35
C ASP A 225 -24.57 -8.04 -6.97
N THR A 226 -24.00 -7.39 -5.96
CA THR A 226 -24.04 -7.80 -4.56
C THR A 226 -24.12 -6.56 -3.65
N ASP A 227 -24.46 -6.77 -2.38
CA ASP A 227 -24.38 -5.74 -1.34
C ASP A 227 -23.11 -5.93 -0.47
N ALA A 228 -22.82 -4.96 0.40
CA ALA A 228 -21.62 -4.97 1.23
C ALA A 228 -21.54 -6.19 2.16
N ALA A 229 -22.67 -6.67 2.69
CA ALA A 229 -22.73 -7.83 3.57
C ALA A 229 -22.48 -9.13 2.79
N GLY A 230 -23.11 -9.28 1.62
CA GLY A 230 -22.90 -10.40 0.71
C GLY A 230 -21.46 -10.46 0.22
N ALA A 231 -20.87 -9.32 -0.15
CA ALA A 231 -19.47 -9.19 -0.56
C ALA A 231 -18.50 -9.65 0.55
N ALA A 232 -18.73 -9.23 1.79
CA ALA A 232 -17.90 -9.65 2.93
C ALA A 232 -18.01 -11.15 3.22
N GLU A 233 -19.23 -11.72 3.19
CA GLU A 233 -19.48 -13.14 3.38
C GLU A 233 -18.80 -13.99 2.31
N GLU A 234 -18.99 -13.63 1.03
CA GLU A 234 -18.38 -14.32 -0.10
C GLU A 234 -16.86 -14.27 -0.03
N PHE A 235 -16.30 -13.09 0.24
CA PHE A 235 -14.85 -12.90 0.33
C PHE A 235 -14.23 -13.76 1.42
N VAL A 236 -14.75 -13.72 2.64
CA VAL A 236 -14.19 -14.49 3.76
C VAL A 236 -14.32 -15.99 3.53
N THR A 237 -15.49 -16.45 3.08
CA THR A 237 -15.74 -17.88 2.82
C THR A 237 -14.81 -18.44 1.73
N THR A 238 -14.67 -17.68 0.62
CA THR A 238 -13.82 -18.11 -0.50
C THR A 238 -12.34 -18.04 -0.13
N SER A 239 -11.92 -16.97 0.55
CA SER A 239 -10.53 -16.82 1.01
C SER A 239 -10.12 -17.91 1.99
N GLN A 240 -10.97 -18.25 2.96
CA GLN A 240 -10.72 -19.35 3.88
C GLN A 240 -10.50 -20.68 3.15
N LYS A 241 -11.32 -20.95 2.13
CA LYS A 241 -11.16 -22.15 1.29
C LYS A 241 -9.82 -22.13 0.54
N ILE A 242 -9.49 -21.03 -0.15
CA ILE A 242 -8.23 -20.87 -0.89
C ILE A 242 -7.04 -21.10 0.03
N LEU A 243 -6.99 -20.44 1.18
CA LEU A 243 -5.88 -20.54 2.13
C LEU A 243 -5.75 -21.97 2.69
N SER A 244 -6.87 -22.64 2.98
CA SER A 244 -6.86 -24.02 3.49
C SER A 244 -6.41 -25.04 2.43
N GLU A 245 -6.67 -24.80 1.16
CA GLU A 245 -6.23 -25.65 0.04
C GLU A 245 -4.74 -25.42 -0.29
N ALA A 246 -4.28 -24.17 -0.22
CA ALA A 246 -2.88 -23.79 -0.49
C ALA A 246 -1.91 -24.19 0.64
N ALA A 247 -2.40 -24.51 1.83
CA ALA A 247 -1.60 -24.99 2.96
C ALA A 247 -1.32 -26.50 2.94
N LYS A 248 -1.88 -27.25 1.99
CA LYS A 248 -1.71 -28.70 1.84
C LYS A 248 -0.52 -29.02 0.93
#